data_7841b15bcd8309d3d7ab44279fb689e2
#
_entry.id   7841b15bcd8309d3d7ab44279fb689e2
#
_cell.length_a   1.000
_cell.length_b   1.000
_cell.length_c   1.000
_cell.angle_alpha   90.00
_cell.angle_beta   90.00
_cell.angle_gamma   90.00
#
_symmetry.space_group_name_H-M   'P 1'
#
loop_
_entity.id
_entity.type
_entity.pdbx_description
1 polymer ?
#
loop_
_entity_poly.entity_id
_entity_poly.type
_entity_poly.pdbx_seq_one_letter_code
_entity_poly.pdbx_strand_id
1 'polypeptide(L)'
;FHNALDDDIEMSDEELFHQSSAFIETLQLVYSWNPELFELSRAGSLSQIWSMYYQRILGANSVLDYLEDVSGTVEEKASVRAQAYTLRAFYYFNLVNLFGGPYNHDKSAAGVPLKLTSDLTDGFDTRATVSEVYDRILKDLDEAEKNFAVLSEKQQKSMGYRINLPAMQLLRARVCLHMENMEGAAKYARKVIDDWGYELYDMSGKVDTLYVNYMTLDNPETIWMYGSPDDVTSMLALSATMND
;
A
#
# COMPACT_ATOMS: atom_id res chain seq x y z
N PHE A 1 -4.30 -3.28 -8.95
CA PHE A 1 -4.77 -1.99 -9.52
C PHE A 1 -3.63 -0.99 -9.63
N HIS A 2 -2.88 -0.69 -8.57
CA HIS A 2 -1.75 0.27 -8.64
C HIS A 2 -0.72 -0.11 -9.71
N ASN A 3 -0.41 -1.40 -9.83
CA ASN A 3 0.52 -1.89 -10.85
C ASN A 3 -0.01 -1.70 -12.30
N ALA A 4 -1.32 -1.59 -12.48
CA ALA A 4 -1.91 -1.33 -13.79
C ALA A 4 -1.91 0.16 -14.18
N LEU A 5 -1.59 1.05 -13.25
CA LEU A 5 -1.33 2.48 -13.49
C LEU A 5 0.15 2.80 -13.65
N ASP A 6 0.99 1.78 -13.60
CA ASP A 6 2.44 1.88 -13.74
C ASP A 6 2.87 1.48 -15.16
N ASP A 7 4.07 1.83 -15.56
CA ASP A 7 4.68 1.47 -16.84
C ASP A 7 5.36 0.08 -16.80
N ASP A 8 5.27 -0.62 -15.68
CA ASP A 8 5.83 -1.97 -15.48
C ASP A 8 5.00 -3.10 -16.12
N ILE A 9 3.80 -2.81 -16.67
CA ILE A 9 2.94 -3.81 -17.30
C ILE A 9 2.83 -3.53 -18.80
N GLU A 10 3.22 -4.51 -19.60
CA GLU A 10 3.02 -4.57 -21.04
C GLU A 10 2.08 -5.72 -21.37
N MET A 11 1.17 -5.50 -22.31
CA MET A 11 0.32 -6.56 -22.87
C MET A 11 0.47 -6.58 -24.38
N SER A 12 0.81 -7.74 -24.93
CA SER A 12 0.88 -7.94 -26.38
C SER A 12 -0.53 -7.99 -27.00
N ASP A 13 -0.63 -7.70 -28.29
CA ASP A 13 -1.89 -7.82 -29.04
C ASP A 13 -2.44 -9.24 -29.00
N GLU A 14 -1.57 -10.26 -28.95
CA GLU A 14 -1.93 -11.66 -28.86
C GLU A 14 -2.58 -11.99 -27.52
N GLU A 15 -2.06 -11.44 -26.41
CA GLU A 15 -2.64 -11.58 -25.08
C GLU A 15 -4.01 -10.90 -24.98
N LEU A 16 -4.16 -9.72 -25.55
CA LEU A 16 -5.43 -9.00 -25.60
C LEU A 16 -6.51 -9.78 -26.36
N PHE A 17 -6.13 -10.51 -27.42
CA PHE A 17 -7.08 -11.27 -28.23
C PHE A 17 -7.81 -12.38 -27.48
N HIS A 18 -7.19 -12.94 -26.44
CA HIS A 18 -7.76 -14.01 -25.61
C HIS A 18 -8.57 -13.52 -24.41
N GLN A 19 -8.62 -12.20 -24.16
CA GLN A 19 -9.35 -11.62 -23.03
C GLN A 19 -10.79 -11.25 -23.40
N SER A 20 -11.66 -11.18 -22.38
CA SER A 20 -13.02 -10.69 -22.60
C SER A 20 -13.01 -9.20 -22.99
N SER A 21 -13.95 -8.78 -23.83
CA SER A 21 -14.09 -7.38 -24.24
C SER A 21 -14.24 -6.42 -23.06
N ALA A 22 -14.95 -6.83 -22.00
CA ALA A 22 -15.13 -6.03 -20.79
C ALA A 22 -13.81 -5.85 -20.01
N PHE A 23 -12.95 -6.86 -19.97
CA PHE A 23 -11.64 -6.78 -19.37
C PHE A 23 -10.73 -5.83 -20.14
N ILE A 24 -10.70 -5.96 -21.48
CA ILE A 24 -9.94 -5.08 -22.39
C ILE A 24 -10.39 -3.63 -22.24
N GLU A 25 -11.70 -3.35 -22.25
CA GLU A 25 -12.24 -2.00 -22.04
C GLU A 25 -11.78 -1.40 -20.68
N THR A 26 -11.80 -2.20 -19.62
CA THR A 26 -11.36 -1.75 -18.29
C THR A 26 -9.86 -1.44 -18.29
N LEU A 27 -9.04 -2.31 -18.88
CA LEU A 27 -7.59 -2.09 -18.99
C LEU A 27 -7.26 -0.86 -19.83
N GLN A 28 -7.94 -0.67 -20.96
CA GLN A 28 -7.73 0.52 -21.79
C GLN A 28 -7.99 1.82 -21.04
N LEU A 29 -9.02 1.86 -20.17
CA LEU A 29 -9.30 3.03 -19.32
C LEU A 29 -8.17 3.29 -18.33
N VAL A 30 -7.61 2.23 -17.74
CA VAL A 30 -6.50 2.32 -16.81
C VAL A 30 -5.21 2.76 -17.51
N TYR A 31 -4.84 2.11 -18.61
CA TYR A 31 -3.64 2.43 -19.39
C TYR A 31 -3.68 3.80 -20.04
N SER A 32 -4.86 4.28 -20.42
CA SER A 32 -5.02 5.61 -21.00
C SER A 32 -5.06 6.74 -19.95
N TRP A 33 -4.95 6.41 -18.67
CA TRP A 33 -5.08 7.38 -17.57
C TRP A 33 -6.32 8.24 -17.70
N ASN A 34 -7.46 7.59 -18.07
CA ASN A 34 -8.70 8.29 -18.34
C ASN A 34 -9.14 9.10 -17.10
N PRO A 35 -9.36 10.42 -17.19
CA PRO A 35 -9.74 11.24 -16.05
C PRO A 35 -11.06 10.84 -15.41
N GLU A 36 -11.94 10.16 -16.15
CA GLU A 36 -13.24 9.66 -15.67
C GLU A 36 -13.15 8.21 -15.13
N LEU A 37 -11.94 7.67 -14.93
CA LEU A 37 -11.69 6.28 -14.56
C LEU A 37 -12.53 5.81 -13.36
N PHE A 38 -12.73 6.67 -12.37
CA PHE A 38 -13.50 6.36 -11.16
C PHE A 38 -15.00 6.69 -11.26
N GLU A 39 -15.42 7.41 -12.30
CA GLU A 39 -16.81 7.82 -12.51
C GLU A 39 -17.54 6.87 -13.47
N LEU A 40 -16.80 6.11 -14.29
CA LEU A 40 -17.38 5.24 -15.27
C LEU A 40 -18.00 3.99 -14.62
N SER A 41 -19.30 3.80 -14.86
CA SER A 41 -20.04 2.61 -14.38
C SER A 41 -19.46 1.28 -14.86
N ARG A 42 -18.63 1.29 -15.92
CA ARG A 42 -17.92 0.14 -16.49
C ARG A 42 -16.69 -0.27 -15.67
N ALA A 43 -16.17 0.61 -14.86
CA ALA A 43 -15.03 0.37 -13.97
C ALA A 43 -15.41 -0.35 -12.66
N GLY A 44 -16.39 -1.22 -12.68
CA GLY A 44 -17.06 -1.81 -11.51
C GLY A 44 -16.18 -2.15 -10.29
N SER A 45 -14.98 -2.75 -10.52
CA SER A 45 -14.02 -3.01 -9.44
C SER A 45 -13.28 -1.74 -8.96
N LEU A 46 -13.11 -0.72 -9.80
CA LEU A 46 -12.38 0.50 -9.47
C LEU A 46 -13.23 1.44 -8.60
N SER A 47 -14.55 1.47 -8.81
CA SER A 47 -15.47 2.24 -7.97
C SER A 47 -15.50 1.74 -6.52
N GLN A 48 -15.09 0.50 -6.28
CA GLN A 48 -15.04 -0.09 -4.93
C GLN A 48 -13.76 0.27 -4.15
N ILE A 49 -12.72 0.81 -4.80
CA ILE A 49 -11.43 1.11 -4.15
C ILE A 49 -11.62 2.04 -2.96
N TRP A 50 -12.43 3.07 -3.09
CA TRP A 50 -12.77 3.98 -2.00
C TRP A 50 -13.33 3.22 -0.79
N SER A 51 -14.38 2.45 -0.98
CA SER A 51 -15.04 1.71 0.10
C SER A 51 -14.12 0.65 0.71
N MET A 52 -13.32 -0.04 -0.11
CA MET A 52 -12.37 -1.04 0.37
C MET A 52 -11.31 -0.44 1.30
N TYR A 53 -10.74 0.71 0.96
CA TYR A 53 -9.77 1.37 1.83
C TYR A 53 -10.40 1.87 3.12
N TYR A 54 -11.62 2.43 3.09
CA TYR A 54 -12.30 2.86 4.31
C TYR A 54 -12.71 1.70 5.21
N GLN A 55 -13.09 0.55 4.66
CA GLN A 55 -13.31 -0.66 5.46
C GLN A 55 -12.04 -1.12 6.19
N ARG A 56 -10.88 -1.04 5.54
CA ARG A 56 -9.59 -1.37 6.14
C ARG A 56 -9.16 -0.33 7.19
N ILE A 57 -9.43 0.96 6.95
CA ILE A 57 -9.24 2.02 7.94
C ILE A 57 -10.13 1.78 9.16
N LEU A 58 -11.39 1.38 8.97
CA LEU A 58 -12.28 1.02 10.06
C LEU A 58 -11.70 -0.14 10.89
N GLY A 59 -11.15 -1.17 10.24
CA GLY A 59 -10.46 -2.28 10.91
C GLY A 59 -9.25 -1.79 11.74
N ALA A 60 -8.42 -0.92 11.18
CA ALA A 60 -7.29 -0.34 11.90
C ALA A 60 -7.75 0.51 13.10
N ASN A 61 -8.80 1.32 12.93
CA ASN A 61 -9.38 2.12 14.01
C ASN A 61 -9.94 1.21 15.12
N SER A 62 -10.65 0.13 14.77
CA SER A 62 -11.18 -0.83 15.76
C SER A 62 -10.06 -1.43 16.61
N VAL A 63 -8.93 -1.76 15.98
CA VAL A 63 -7.76 -2.23 16.74
C VAL A 63 -7.26 -1.13 17.69
N LEU A 64 -7.11 0.10 17.22
CA LEU A 64 -6.58 1.20 18.04
C LEU A 64 -7.52 1.57 19.19
N ASP A 65 -8.82 1.52 18.98
CA ASP A 65 -9.82 1.91 19.99
C ASP A 65 -9.94 0.86 21.10
N TYR A 66 -9.87 -0.44 20.77
CA TYR A 66 -10.15 -1.53 21.72
C TYR A 66 -8.91 -2.31 22.20
N LEU A 67 -7.70 -1.96 21.73
CA LEU A 67 -6.48 -2.70 22.06
C LEU A 67 -6.17 -2.74 23.57
N GLU A 68 -6.57 -1.72 24.32
CA GLU A 68 -6.33 -1.69 25.77
C GLU A 68 -7.26 -2.63 26.54
N ASP A 69 -8.41 -2.94 25.98
CA ASP A 69 -9.42 -3.80 26.63
C ASP A 69 -9.10 -5.30 26.49
N VAL A 70 -8.13 -5.65 25.62
CA VAL A 70 -7.74 -7.07 25.44
C VAL A 70 -6.53 -7.43 26.30
N SER A 71 -6.43 -8.71 26.67
CA SER A 71 -5.26 -9.25 27.36
C SER A 71 -4.06 -9.36 26.41
N GLY A 72 -2.85 -9.16 26.94
CA GLY A 72 -1.61 -9.28 26.17
C GLY A 72 -0.47 -8.58 26.89
N THR A 73 0.77 -8.92 26.54
CA THR A 73 1.96 -8.26 27.04
C THR A 73 2.10 -6.85 26.44
N VAL A 74 2.97 -6.04 27.01
CA VAL A 74 3.30 -4.70 26.48
C VAL A 74 3.82 -4.80 25.05
N GLU A 75 4.69 -5.78 24.78
CA GLU A 75 5.28 -6.02 23.46
C GLU A 75 4.24 -6.47 22.45
N GLU A 76 3.34 -7.37 22.83
CA GLU A 76 2.26 -7.83 21.94
C GLU A 76 1.34 -6.67 21.57
N LYS A 77 0.91 -5.88 22.54
CA LYS A 77 0.09 -4.69 22.28
C LYS A 77 0.84 -3.65 21.45
N ALA A 78 2.11 -3.40 21.73
CA ALA A 78 2.94 -2.48 20.93
C ALA A 78 3.06 -2.95 19.48
N SER A 79 3.27 -4.25 19.25
CA SER A 79 3.33 -4.82 17.91
C SER A 79 2.04 -4.60 17.14
N VAL A 80 0.90 -4.90 17.74
CA VAL A 80 -0.41 -4.74 17.10
C VAL A 80 -0.71 -3.26 16.83
N ARG A 81 -0.40 -2.38 17.79
CA ARG A 81 -0.59 -0.93 17.65
C ARG A 81 0.27 -0.34 16.53
N ALA A 82 1.55 -0.74 16.45
CA ALA A 82 2.47 -0.32 15.39
C ALA A 82 1.96 -0.69 14.01
N GLN A 83 1.48 -1.93 13.86
CA GLN A 83 0.89 -2.42 12.60
C GLN A 83 -0.38 -1.64 12.23
N ALA A 84 -1.28 -1.42 13.18
CA ALA A 84 -2.53 -0.69 12.94
C ALA A 84 -2.29 0.75 12.48
N TYR A 85 -1.38 1.49 13.14
CA TYR A 85 -0.99 2.82 12.71
C TYR A 85 -0.34 2.82 11.34
N THR A 86 0.58 1.90 11.07
CA THR A 86 1.24 1.80 9.76
C THR A 86 0.24 1.52 8.64
N LEU A 87 -0.67 0.57 8.85
CA LEU A 87 -1.69 0.22 7.86
C LEU A 87 -2.67 1.38 7.63
N ARG A 88 -3.07 2.11 8.67
CA ARG A 88 -3.94 3.27 8.52
C ARG A 88 -3.24 4.37 7.70
N ALA A 89 -1.98 4.65 7.99
CA ALA A 89 -1.16 5.57 7.21
C ALA A 89 -1.04 5.13 5.74
N PHE A 90 -0.80 3.84 5.48
CA PHE A 90 -0.73 3.26 4.14
C PHE A 90 -2.05 3.44 3.38
N TYR A 91 -3.19 3.18 4.00
CA TYR A 91 -4.49 3.33 3.36
C TYR A 91 -4.81 4.80 3.06
N TYR A 92 -4.54 5.72 3.98
CA TYR A 92 -4.70 7.15 3.72
C TYR A 92 -3.76 7.67 2.64
N PHE A 93 -2.52 7.20 2.60
CA PHE A 93 -1.57 7.56 1.56
C PHE A 93 -2.06 7.14 0.17
N ASN A 94 -2.58 5.92 0.02
CA ASN A 94 -3.17 5.49 -1.23
C ASN A 94 -4.43 6.29 -1.59
N LEU A 95 -5.33 6.52 -0.62
CA LEU A 95 -6.54 7.30 -0.85
C LEU A 95 -6.26 8.73 -1.31
N VAL A 96 -5.35 9.44 -0.63
CA VAL A 96 -5.06 10.83 -0.99
C VAL A 96 -4.36 10.96 -2.34
N ASN A 97 -3.52 9.99 -2.72
CA ASN A 97 -2.88 9.97 -4.03
C ASN A 97 -3.86 9.62 -5.18
N LEU A 98 -4.89 8.82 -4.91
CA LEU A 98 -5.91 8.47 -5.92
C LEU A 98 -7.01 9.53 -6.06
N PHE A 99 -7.41 10.14 -4.96
CA PHE A 99 -8.62 10.99 -4.91
C PHE A 99 -8.36 12.44 -4.49
N GLY A 100 -7.16 12.77 -4.06
CA GLY A 100 -6.70 14.13 -3.77
C GLY A 100 -5.86 14.72 -4.88
N GLY A 101 -5.39 15.94 -4.68
CA GLY A 101 -4.39 16.57 -5.55
C GLY A 101 -2.96 16.29 -5.11
N PRO A 102 -1.96 16.57 -5.96
CA PRO A 102 -0.56 16.49 -5.57
C PRO A 102 -0.24 17.44 -4.40
N TYR A 103 0.51 16.94 -3.40
CA TYR A 103 0.76 17.66 -2.15
C TYR A 103 1.31 19.08 -2.34
N ASN A 104 2.28 19.26 -3.23
CA ASN A 104 2.92 20.57 -3.43
C ASN A 104 2.23 21.45 -4.47
N HIS A 105 1.21 20.96 -5.16
CA HIS A 105 0.45 21.76 -6.10
C HIS A 105 -0.54 22.69 -5.37
N ASP A 106 -1.37 22.13 -4.50
CA ASP A 106 -2.28 22.87 -3.63
C ASP A 106 -2.56 22.08 -2.34
N LYS A 107 -1.88 22.46 -1.26
CA LYS A 107 -2.05 21.82 0.05
C LYS A 107 -3.42 22.01 0.67
N SER A 108 -4.16 23.04 0.23
CA SER A 108 -5.52 23.35 0.69
C SER A 108 -6.60 22.66 -0.14
N ALA A 109 -6.22 22.02 -1.26
CA ALA A 109 -7.16 21.26 -2.08
C ALA A 109 -7.85 20.16 -1.27
N ALA A 110 -9.02 19.74 -1.71
CA ALA A 110 -9.77 18.66 -1.07
C ALA A 110 -9.01 17.34 -1.18
N GLY A 111 -8.61 16.81 -0.03
CA GLY A 111 -8.04 15.48 0.13
C GLY A 111 -9.12 14.41 0.27
N VAL A 112 -9.14 13.70 1.39
CA VAL A 112 -10.13 12.65 1.69
C VAL A 112 -10.66 12.81 3.13
N PRO A 113 -11.86 12.31 3.48
CA PRO A 113 -12.35 12.32 4.85
C PRO A 113 -11.43 11.58 5.81
N LEU A 114 -11.18 12.16 6.99
CA LEU A 114 -10.39 11.53 8.05
C LEU A 114 -11.31 10.86 9.07
N LYS A 115 -11.49 9.55 8.95
CA LYS A 115 -12.16 8.70 9.93
C LYS A 115 -11.11 8.12 10.88
N LEU A 116 -11.11 8.55 12.15
CA LEU A 116 -10.06 8.21 13.12
C LEU A 116 -10.53 7.29 14.25
N THR A 117 -11.82 7.00 14.32
CA THR A 117 -12.44 6.09 15.29
C THR A 117 -13.23 4.99 14.58
N SER A 118 -13.52 3.92 15.29
CA SER A 118 -14.36 2.82 14.79
C SER A 118 -15.86 3.09 14.93
N ASP A 119 -16.26 4.21 15.54
CA ASP A 119 -17.66 4.54 15.71
C ASP A 119 -18.38 4.70 14.35
N LEU A 120 -19.52 4.06 14.24
CA LEU A 120 -20.41 4.23 13.10
C LEU A 120 -21.26 5.47 13.37
N THR A 121 -20.96 6.56 12.67
CA THR A 121 -21.74 7.79 12.74
C THR A 121 -22.62 7.91 11.50
N ASP A 122 -23.89 8.23 11.71
CA ASP A 122 -24.84 8.56 10.63
C ASP A 122 -24.54 9.99 10.14
N GLY A 123 -23.68 10.13 9.15
CA GLY A 123 -23.34 11.43 8.59
C GLY A 123 -22.28 11.33 7.50
N PHE A 124 -22.24 12.35 6.67
CA PHE A 124 -21.20 12.50 5.66
C PHE A 124 -20.02 13.28 6.26
N ASP A 125 -18.87 12.64 6.38
CA ASP A 125 -17.65 13.33 6.76
C ASP A 125 -17.23 14.27 5.62
N THR A 126 -16.86 15.49 5.97
CA THR A 126 -16.26 16.43 5.01
C THR A 126 -14.85 15.98 4.63
N ARG A 127 -14.46 16.26 3.40
CA ARG A 127 -13.08 16.00 2.96
C ARG A 127 -12.13 16.92 3.73
N ALA A 128 -11.13 16.34 4.37
CA ALA A 128 -9.99 17.08 4.88
C ALA A 128 -9.14 17.62 3.71
N THR A 129 -8.35 18.63 3.95
CA THR A 129 -7.38 19.12 2.97
C THR A 129 -6.28 18.09 2.72
N VAL A 130 -5.62 18.17 1.57
CA VAL A 130 -4.44 17.33 1.27
C VAL A 130 -3.40 17.42 2.38
N SER A 131 -3.11 18.64 2.87
CA SER A 131 -2.17 18.86 3.98
C SER A 131 -2.59 18.13 5.24
N GLU A 132 -3.85 18.23 5.66
CA GLU A 132 -4.34 17.57 6.88
C GLU A 132 -4.25 16.04 6.78
N VAL A 133 -4.50 15.48 5.59
CA VAL A 133 -4.35 14.03 5.37
C VAL A 133 -2.88 13.61 5.49
N TYR A 134 -1.94 14.33 4.86
CA TYR A 134 -0.51 14.03 4.99
C TYR A 134 0.00 14.22 6.42
N ASP A 135 -0.47 15.23 7.15
CA ASP A 135 -0.17 15.42 8.57
C ASP A 135 -0.68 14.23 9.42
N ARG A 136 -1.86 13.68 9.08
CA ARG A 136 -2.38 12.48 9.74
C ARG A 136 -1.51 11.26 9.43
N ILE A 137 -1.12 11.06 8.17
CA ILE A 137 -0.22 9.99 7.77
C ILE A 137 1.09 10.05 8.55
N LEU A 138 1.72 11.22 8.62
CA LEU A 138 2.98 11.37 9.36
C LEU A 138 2.82 11.11 10.86
N LYS A 139 1.72 11.58 11.48
CA LYS A 139 1.41 11.29 12.89
C LYS A 139 1.22 9.79 13.14
N ASP A 140 0.55 9.09 12.25
CA ASP A 140 0.37 7.64 12.38
C ASP A 140 1.72 6.91 12.23
N LEU A 141 2.58 7.35 11.33
CA LEU A 141 3.93 6.78 11.17
C LEU A 141 4.84 7.09 12.38
N ASP A 142 4.68 8.26 13.02
CA ASP A 142 5.39 8.59 14.27
C ASP A 142 4.96 7.68 15.42
N GLU A 143 3.66 7.44 15.57
CA GLU A 143 3.14 6.51 16.58
C GLU A 143 3.54 5.06 16.27
N ALA A 144 3.55 4.66 15.01
CA ALA A 144 4.03 3.35 14.60
C ALA A 144 5.51 3.16 14.97
N GLU A 145 6.39 4.12 14.65
CA GLU A 145 7.83 4.05 14.93
C GLU A 145 8.09 3.91 16.45
N LYS A 146 7.38 4.68 17.30
CA LYS A 146 7.46 4.57 18.76
C LYS A 146 7.09 3.19 19.27
N ASN A 147 6.03 2.60 18.74
CA ASN A 147 5.56 1.28 19.16
C ASN A 147 6.47 0.16 18.63
N PHE A 148 7.00 0.26 17.41
CA PHE A 148 8.02 -0.67 16.92
C PHE A 148 9.29 -0.62 17.76
N ALA A 149 9.69 0.54 18.29
CA ALA A 149 10.89 0.69 19.12
C ALA A 149 10.83 -0.10 20.44
N VAL A 150 9.65 -0.52 20.90
CA VAL A 150 9.48 -1.38 22.09
C VAL A 150 9.89 -2.83 21.79
N LEU A 151 9.87 -3.24 20.52
CA LEU A 151 10.06 -4.61 20.09
C LEU A 151 11.54 -4.94 19.92
N SER A 152 11.90 -6.23 20.08
CA SER A 152 13.23 -6.73 19.70
C SER A 152 13.44 -6.60 18.19
N GLU A 153 14.69 -6.50 17.75
CA GLU A 153 15.06 -6.42 16.32
C GLU A 153 14.43 -7.53 15.48
N LYS A 154 14.44 -8.77 15.99
CA LYS A 154 13.79 -9.91 15.33
C LYS A 154 12.28 -9.69 15.12
N GLN A 155 11.60 -9.08 16.08
CA GLN A 155 10.17 -8.78 15.95
C GLN A 155 9.93 -7.59 15.03
N GLN A 156 10.82 -6.60 15.01
CA GLN A 156 10.76 -5.44 14.12
C GLN A 156 10.91 -5.85 12.64
N LYS A 157 11.75 -6.85 12.35
CA LYS A 157 11.99 -7.39 10.99
C LYS A 157 11.16 -8.63 10.69
N SER A 158 10.07 -8.90 11.41
CA SER A 158 9.31 -10.12 11.17
C SER A 158 8.90 -10.25 9.70
N MET A 159 9.33 -11.35 9.07
CA MET A 159 8.98 -11.66 7.68
C MET A 159 7.56 -12.21 7.60
N GLY A 160 6.87 -11.91 6.51
CA GLY A 160 5.54 -12.45 6.24
C GLY A 160 4.52 -11.39 5.83
N TYR A 161 3.25 -11.71 6.05
CA TYR A 161 2.12 -10.86 5.68
C TYR A 161 1.83 -9.73 6.68
N ARG A 162 2.46 -9.76 7.85
CA ARG A 162 2.34 -8.69 8.83
C ARG A 162 3.30 -7.56 8.48
N ILE A 163 2.77 -6.34 8.45
CA ILE A 163 3.63 -5.19 8.18
C ILE A 163 4.66 -5.01 9.31
N ASN A 164 5.89 -4.72 8.92
CA ASN A 164 7.06 -4.66 9.79
C ASN A 164 7.67 -3.23 9.81
N LEU A 165 8.69 -3.02 10.66
CA LEU A 165 9.35 -1.72 10.77
C LEU A 165 10.04 -1.27 9.46
N PRO A 166 10.80 -2.13 8.74
CA PRO A 166 11.36 -1.76 7.45
C PRO A 166 10.31 -1.29 6.43
N ALA A 167 9.15 -1.96 6.36
CA ALA A 167 8.06 -1.56 5.48
C ALA A 167 7.45 -0.20 5.88
N MET A 168 7.31 0.06 7.19
CA MET A 168 6.88 1.36 7.70
C MET A 168 7.89 2.47 7.32
N GLN A 169 9.20 2.20 7.45
CA GLN A 169 10.25 3.15 7.08
C GLN A 169 10.26 3.42 5.57
N LEU A 170 10.07 2.39 4.75
CA LEU A 170 9.94 2.54 3.30
C LEU A 170 8.69 3.36 2.92
N LEU A 171 7.55 3.08 3.57
CA LEU A 171 6.35 3.89 3.38
C LEU A 171 6.63 5.36 3.72
N ARG A 172 7.31 5.62 4.85
CA ARG A 172 7.66 6.99 5.26
C ARG A 172 8.60 7.66 4.26
N ALA A 173 9.56 6.94 3.70
CA ALA A 173 10.43 7.46 2.65
C ALA A 173 9.60 7.88 1.42
N ARG A 174 8.63 7.05 0.99
CA ARG A 174 7.72 7.37 -0.13
C ARG A 174 6.82 8.56 0.17
N VAL A 175 6.25 8.64 1.38
CA VAL A 175 5.46 9.81 1.81
C VAL A 175 6.29 11.09 1.75
N CYS A 176 7.53 11.06 2.28
CA CYS A 176 8.45 12.19 2.20
C CYS A 176 8.76 12.57 0.74
N LEU A 177 8.97 11.60 -0.14
CA LEU A 177 9.21 11.83 -1.56
C LEU A 177 8.03 12.54 -2.24
N HIS A 178 6.81 12.09 -1.99
CA HIS A 178 5.59 12.73 -2.51
C HIS A 178 5.38 14.15 -1.97
N MET A 179 5.91 14.43 -0.78
CA MET A 179 5.93 15.78 -0.19
C MET A 179 7.10 16.64 -0.70
N GLU A 180 7.97 16.12 -1.59
CA GLU A 180 9.23 16.70 -2.02
C GLU A 180 10.20 17.00 -0.86
N ASN A 181 10.04 16.32 0.27
CA ASN A 181 11.00 16.34 1.37
C ASN A 181 12.12 15.32 1.09
N MET A 182 13.07 15.71 0.22
CA MET A 182 14.15 14.84 -0.24
C MET A 182 15.08 14.38 0.89
N GLU A 183 15.30 15.22 1.91
CA GLU A 183 16.11 14.87 3.08
C GLU A 183 15.43 13.75 3.89
N GLY A 184 14.15 13.91 4.18
CA GLY A 184 13.35 12.89 4.86
C GLY A 184 13.28 11.58 4.08
N ALA A 185 13.05 11.67 2.76
CA ALA A 185 13.00 10.51 1.89
C ALA A 185 14.34 9.74 1.91
N ALA A 186 15.46 10.43 1.71
CA ALA A 186 16.79 9.83 1.76
C ALA A 186 17.11 9.24 3.14
N LYS A 187 16.75 9.92 4.23
CA LYS A 187 16.95 9.44 5.60
C LYS A 187 16.29 8.09 5.84
N TYR A 188 15.00 7.95 5.51
CA TYR A 188 14.25 6.72 5.76
C TYR A 188 14.58 5.60 4.77
N ALA A 189 14.89 5.94 3.51
CA ALA A 189 15.40 4.96 2.55
C ALA A 189 16.74 4.36 2.99
N ARG A 190 17.66 5.19 3.49
CA ARG A 190 18.95 4.70 4.04
C ARG A 190 18.75 3.77 5.24
N LYS A 191 17.83 4.05 6.15
CA LYS A 191 17.51 3.14 7.26
C LYS A 191 17.12 1.76 6.75
N VAL A 192 16.33 1.68 5.66
CA VAL A 192 15.93 0.39 5.10
C VAL A 192 17.14 -0.36 4.52
N ILE A 193 18.02 0.34 3.81
CA ILE A 193 19.21 -0.25 3.16
C ILE A 193 20.27 -0.65 4.20
N ASP A 194 20.63 0.29 5.08
CA ASP A 194 21.79 0.17 5.94
C ASP A 194 21.52 -0.66 7.20
N ASP A 195 20.30 -0.54 7.79
CA ASP A 195 19.98 -1.16 9.09
C ASP A 195 19.42 -2.59 8.92
N TRP A 196 18.80 -2.93 7.77
CA TRP A 196 18.03 -4.16 7.62
C TRP A 196 18.63 -5.20 6.68
N GLY A 197 19.67 -4.85 5.91
CA GLY A 197 20.39 -5.78 5.04
C GLY A 197 19.55 -6.35 3.90
N TYR A 198 18.64 -5.54 3.32
CA TYR A 198 17.98 -5.89 2.07
C TYR A 198 18.93 -5.68 0.90
N GLU A 199 18.96 -6.61 -0.03
CA GLU A 199 19.86 -6.61 -1.18
C GLU A 199 19.06 -6.73 -2.48
N LEU A 200 19.61 -6.21 -3.57
CA LEU A 200 19.03 -6.39 -4.88
C LEU A 200 19.13 -7.85 -5.31
N TYR A 201 18.07 -8.39 -5.88
CA TYR A 201 18.05 -9.74 -6.39
C TYR A 201 18.89 -9.85 -7.67
N ASP A 202 19.89 -10.73 -7.66
CA ASP A 202 20.71 -10.99 -8.85
C ASP A 202 19.92 -11.78 -9.89
N MET A 203 19.51 -11.08 -10.93
CA MET A 203 18.74 -11.60 -12.06
C MET A 203 19.65 -12.26 -13.13
N SER A 204 20.98 -12.14 -13.02
CA SER A 204 21.90 -12.70 -14.01
C SER A 204 21.81 -14.22 -14.09
N GLY A 205 21.53 -14.74 -15.28
CA GLY A 205 21.46 -16.18 -15.55
C GLY A 205 20.20 -16.90 -15.03
N LYS A 206 19.16 -16.17 -14.59
CA LYS A 206 17.92 -16.75 -14.03
C LYS A 206 16.66 -16.52 -14.86
N VAL A 207 16.82 -16.24 -16.14
CA VAL A 207 15.71 -15.85 -17.04
C VAL A 207 14.57 -16.88 -17.07
N ASP A 208 14.89 -18.18 -17.02
CA ASP A 208 13.92 -19.27 -17.14
C ASP A 208 13.19 -19.61 -15.81
N THR A 209 13.64 -19.06 -14.68
CA THR A 209 13.04 -19.34 -13.35
C THR A 209 12.39 -18.11 -12.71
N LEU A 210 12.33 -17.01 -13.43
CA LEU A 210 11.93 -15.68 -12.96
C LEU A 210 10.52 -15.64 -12.38
N TYR A 211 9.59 -16.31 -13.04
CA TYR A 211 8.17 -16.25 -12.68
C TYR A 211 7.83 -16.97 -11.38
N VAL A 212 8.61 -17.96 -10.96
CA VAL A 212 8.28 -18.80 -9.80
C VAL A 212 8.90 -18.28 -8.50
N ASN A 213 10.04 -17.58 -8.57
CA ASN A 213 10.83 -17.25 -7.38
C ASN A 213 10.97 -15.76 -7.05
N TYR A 214 10.56 -14.85 -7.96
CA TYR A 214 10.77 -13.41 -7.74
C TYR A 214 9.81 -12.85 -6.66
N MET A 215 8.53 -13.21 -6.71
CA MET A 215 7.53 -12.72 -5.74
C MET A 215 7.34 -13.70 -4.58
N THR A 216 8.39 -13.98 -3.85
CA THR A 216 8.37 -14.86 -2.68
C THR A 216 8.92 -14.14 -1.45
N LEU A 217 8.61 -14.69 -0.27
CA LEU A 217 9.17 -14.19 0.99
C LEU A 217 10.69 -14.42 1.11
N ASP A 218 11.22 -15.34 0.31
CA ASP A 218 12.66 -15.66 0.30
C ASP A 218 13.47 -14.75 -0.64
N ASN A 219 12.80 -13.89 -1.43
CA ASN A 219 13.48 -12.91 -2.26
C ASN A 219 14.13 -11.84 -1.38
N PRO A 220 15.44 -11.56 -1.52
CA PRO A 220 16.17 -10.58 -0.70
C PRO A 220 15.62 -9.14 -0.83
N GLU A 221 14.88 -8.82 -1.89
CA GLU A 221 14.20 -7.52 -2.05
C GLU A 221 12.86 -7.46 -1.31
N THR A 222 12.29 -8.60 -0.88
CA THR A 222 10.97 -8.62 -0.26
C THR A 222 11.02 -8.06 1.16
N ILE A 223 10.50 -6.85 1.33
CA ILE A 223 10.40 -6.18 2.63
C ILE A 223 9.10 -6.56 3.33
N TRP A 224 8.00 -6.56 2.59
CA TRP A 224 6.67 -6.90 3.06
C TRP A 224 5.79 -7.34 1.89
N MET A 225 5.00 -8.38 2.10
CA MET A 225 4.08 -8.89 1.10
C MET A 225 2.65 -8.54 1.50
N TYR A 226 1.98 -7.74 0.66
CA TYR A 226 0.59 -7.34 0.83
C TYR A 226 -0.30 -8.08 -0.15
N GLY A 227 -1.08 -9.02 0.36
CA GLY A 227 -1.92 -9.89 -0.46
C GLY A 227 -1.65 -11.36 -0.18
N SER A 228 -2.39 -12.24 -0.84
CA SER A 228 -2.15 -13.68 -0.81
C SER A 228 -1.27 -14.10 -1.99
N PRO A 229 -0.60 -15.27 -1.93
CA PRO A 229 0.06 -15.85 -3.10
C PRO A 229 -0.91 -16.06 -4.27
N ASP A 230 -2.19 -16.29 -3.99
CA ASP A 230 -3.23 -16.48 -5.02
C ASP A 230 -3.55 -15.16 -5.75
N ASP A 231 -3.40 -14.01 -5.10
CA ASP A 231 -3.57 -12.70 -5.75
C ASP A 231 -2.49 -12.45 -6.79
N VAL A 232 -1.27 -12.92 -6.54
CA VAL A 232 -0.14 -12.83 -7.47
C VAL A 232 -0.28 -13.85 -8.60
N THR A 233 -0.66 -15.09 -8.27
CA THR A 233 -0.86 -16.14 -9.27
C THR A 233 -2.01 -15.85 -10.21
N SER A 234 -3.06 -15.17 -9.78
CA SER A 234 -4.16 -14.78 -10.67
C SER A 234 -3.75 -13.73 -11.70
N MET A 235 -2.81 -12.84 -11.40
CA MET A 235 -2.23 -11.91 -12.38
C MET A 235 -1.22 -12.59 -13.30
N LEU A 236 -0.42 -13.54 -12.78
CA LEU A 236 0.58 -14.28 -13.55
C LEU A 236 -0.01 -15.47 -14.33
N ALA A 237 -1.11 -16.08 -13.84
CA ALA A 237 -1.80 -17.15 -14.55
C ALA A 237 -2.42 -16.68 -15.87
N LEU A 238 -2.66 -15.39 -16.05
CA LEU A 238 -3.04 -14.81 -17.32
C LEU A 238 -1.92 -14.91 -18.37
N SER A 239 -0.65 -14.94 -17.93
CA SER A 239 0.49 -15.12 -18.84
C SER A 239 0.93 -16.58 -19.04
N ALA A 240 0.63 -17.49 -18.10
CA ALA A 240 1.06 -18.88 -18.13
C ALA A 240 0.14 -19.83 -18.92
N THR A 241 -1.11 -19.45 -19.18
CA THR A 241 -2.05 -20.26 -20.01
C THR A 241 -1.88 -20.07 -21.50
N MET A 242 -0.88 -19.31 -21.92
CA MET A 242 -0.69 -18.92 -23.33
C MET A 242 0.45 -19.63 -24.04
N ASN A 243 1.10 -20.62 -23.41
CA ASN A 243 2.22 -21.38 -23.98
C ASN A 243 1.92 -22.88 -24.22
N ASP A 244 0.66 -23.29 -24.40
CA ASP A 244 0.30 -24.63 -24.86
C ASP A 244 -0.36 -24.59 -26.24
#